data_5221410f1b354e65ed4e913d62ed3feb
#
_entry.id   5221410f1b354e65ed4e913d62ed3feb
#
_cell.length_a   1.000
_cell.length_b   1.000
_cell.length_c   1.000
_cell.angle_alpha   90.00
_cell.angle_beta   90.00
_cell.angle_gamma   90.00
#
_symmetry.space_group_name_H-M   'P 1'
#
loop_
_entity.id
_entity.type
_entity.pdbx_description
1 polymer ?
#
loop_
_entity_poly.entity_id
_entity_poly.type
_entity_poly.pdbx_seq_one_letter_code
_entity_poly.pdbx_strand_id
1 'polypeptide(L)'
;IRFDEEIPVSRAGAEFAALPGVAYAEPVYRIQRLDAAAIPAEALYEPPVPAAEEGQWPFDDPMLSQQWHYYNDGTISGTEAGADMNLFEGWKTTAGSPAVIVAVTDSGVQFDHEDLAANMWVNEAELNGTEGVDDDGNGYVDDIYGWNFVRDSGTIVPEDHGTHVAGTVAA
;
A
#
# COMPACT_ATOMS: atom_id res chain seq x y z
N ILE A 1 -0.47 -0.28 -31.99
CA ILE A 1 -0.55 0.88 -32.88
C ILE A 1 0.39 1.94 -32.36
N ARG A 2 1.14 2.56 -33.24
CA ARG A 2 2.08 3.64 -32.92
C ARG A 2 1.57 4.89 -33.57
N PHE A 3 1.53 5.98 -32.83
CA PHE A 3 1.19 7.29 -33.36
C PHE A 3 2.47 8.03 -33.73
N ASP A 4 2.45 8.73 -34.86
CA ASP A 4 3.59 9.51 -35.36
C ASP A 4 3.62 10.94 -34.74
N GLU A 5 2.58 11.30 -33.99
CA GLU A 5 2.43 12.58 -33.30
C GLU A 5 2.11 12.35 -31.82
N GLU A 6 2.54 13.26 -30.95
CA GLU A 6 2.11 13.30 -29.56
C GLU A 6 0.64 13.73 -29.48
N ILE A 7 -0.25 12.76 -29.36
CA ILE A 7 -1.66 13.02 -29.08
C ILE A 7 -1.98 12.70 -27.61
N PRO A 8 -2.82 13.48 -26.95
CA PRO A 8 -3.26 13.19 -25.59
C PRO A 8 -3.89 11.80 -25.50
N VAL A 9 -3.54 11.04 -24.47
CA VAL A 9 -4.00 9.65 -24.26
C VAL A 9 -5.52 9.56 -24.26
N SER A 10 -6.21 10.55 -23.68
CA SER A 10 -7.67 10.64 -23.68
C SER A 10 -8.25 10.74 -25.09
N ARG A 11 -7.60 11.48 -25.98
CA ARG A 11 -8.02 11.62 -27.38
C ARG A 11 -7.79 10.32 -28.15
N ALA A 12 -6.62 9.69 -27.98
CA ALA A 12 -6.33 8.41 -28.60
C ALA A 12 -7.34 7.33 -28.17
N GLY A 13 -7.66 7.24 -26.89
CA GLY A 13 -8.67 6.31 -26.37
C GLY A 13 -10.04 6.52 -26.98
N ALA A 14 -10.48 7.78 -27.08
CA ALA A 14 -11.78 8.13 -27.68
C ALA A 14 -11.84 7.79 -29.19
N GLU A 15 -10.76 8.07 -29.94
CA GLU A 15 -10.68 7.76 -31.38
C GLU A 15 -10.69 6.24 -31.62
N PHE A 16 -10.02 5.45 -30.78
CA PHE A 16 -10.07 3.98 -30.86
C PHE A 16 -11.43 3.40 -30.49
N ALA A 17 -12.05 3.90 -29.43
CA ALA A 17 -13.37 3.45 -29.02
C ALA A 17 -14.46 3.69 -30.08
N ALA A 18 -14.24 4.69 -30.95
CA ALA A 18 -15.16 5.01 -32.04
C ALA A 18 -15.01 4.10 -33.27
N LEU A 19 -14.00 3.24 -33.35
CA LEU A 19 -13.79 2.36 -34.51
C LEU A 19 -14.79 1.20 -34.53
N PRO A 20 -15.32 0.82 -35.69
CA PRO A 20 -16.20 -0.33 -35.82
C PRO A 20 -15.57 -1.62 -35.30
N GLY A 21 -16.26 -2.34 -34.42
CA GLY A 21 -15.80 -3.61 -33.85
C GLY A 21 -14.94 -3.47 -32.60
N VAL A 22 -14.66 -2.26 -32.12
CA VAL A 22 -13.99 -2.02 -30.84
C VAL A 22 -15.04 -1.91 -29.75
N ALA A 23 -14.99 -2.82 -28.78
CA ALA A 23 -15.92 -2.84 -27.65
C ALA A 23 -15.54 -1.80 -26.57
N TYR A 24 -14.24 -1.63 -26.34
CA TYR A 24 -13.67 -0.60 -25.46
C TYR A 24 -12.21 -0.35 -25.83
N ALA A 25 -11.68 0.78 -25.43
CA ALA A 25 -10.28 1.12 -25.57
C ALA A 25 -9.78 1.81 -24.29
N GLU A 26 -8.76 1.24 -23.68
CA GLU A 26 -8.15 1.76 -22.48
C GLU A 26 -6.65 2.01 -22.70
N PRO A 27 -6.09 3.07 -22.13
CA PRO A 27 -4.65 3.29 -22.19
C PRO A 27 -3.92 2.27 -21.32
N VAL A 28 -2.86 1.69 -21.86
CA VAL A 28 -1.90 0.93 -21.07
C VAL A 28 -0.84 1.89 -20.56
N TYR A 29 -0.94 2.26 -19.30
CA TYR A 29 0.03 3.13 -18.66
C TYR A 29 1.34 2.38 -18.43
N ARG A 30 2.45 3.02 -18.79
CA ARG A 30 3.76 2.56 -18.40
C ARG A 30 4.00 2.99 -16.96
N ILE A 31 3.98 2.06 -16.03
CA ILE A 31 4.42 2.31 -14.66
C ILE A 31 5.91 2.64 -14.73
N GLN A 32 6.26 3.89 -14.49
CA GLN A 32 7.65 4.26 -14.24
C GLN A 32 7.88 4.10 -12.74
N ARG A 33 8.91 3.35 -12.36
CA ARG A 33 9.43 3.44 -11.00
C ARG A 33 9.80 4.90 -10.75
N LEU A 34 9.34 5.45 -9.65
CA LEU A 34 9.94 6.67 -9.11
C LEU A 34 11.42 6.34 -8.90
N ASP A 35 12.29 7.01 -9.64
CA ASP A 35 13.72 6.88 -9.41
C ASP A 35 13.99 7.28 -7.96
N ALA A 36 14.63 6.40 -7.20
CA ALA A 36 15.04 6.68 -5.83
C ALA A 36 15.88 7.96 -5.67
N ALA A 37 16.41 8.50 -6.78
CA ALA A 37 17.06 9.80 -6.87
C ALA A 37 16.12 11.00 -6.68
N ALA A 38 14.78 10.81 -6.76
CA ALA A 38 13.81 11.89 -6.57
C ALA A 38 13.41 12.08 -5.09
N ILE A 39 13.74 11.13 -4.21
CA ILE A 39 13.51 11.25 -2.78
C ILE A 39 14.83 11.69 -2.14
N PRO A 40 14.91 12.87 -1.50
CA PRO A 40 16.12 13.28 -0.80
C PRO A 40 16.55 12.18 0.18
N ALA A 41 17.80 11.76 0.13
CA ALA A 41 18.33 10.71 1.01
C ALA A 41 18.12 11.01 2.51
N GLU A 42 18.02 12.28 2.85
CA GLU A 42 17.74 12.78 4.20
C GLU A 42 16.29 12.56 4.64
N ALA A 43 15.34 12.44 3.68
CA ALA A 43 13.92 12.17 3.97
C ALA A 43 13.64 10.66 4.16
N LEU A 44 14.60 9.80 3.82
CA LEU A 44 14.47 8.34 3.92
C LEU A 44 15.21 7.77 5.15
N TYR A 45 15.90 8.59 5.91
CA TYR A 45 16.72 8.11 7.04
C TYR A 45 16.02 8.37 8.38
N GLU A 46 15.02 7.59 8.68
CA GLU A 46 14.83 7.17 10.07
C GLU A 46 15.66 5.90 10.27
N PRO A 47 16.37 5.78 11.41
CA PRO A 47 17.15 4.58 11.65
C PRO A 47 16.20 3.39 11.59
N PRO A 48 16.57 2.31 10.86
CA PRO A 48 15.74 1.12 10.82
C PRO A 48 15.48 0.64 12.25
N VAL A 49 14.28 0.12 12.49
CA VAL A 49 14.01 -0.60 13.73
C VAL A 49 15.14 -1.62 13.94
N PRO A 50 15.79 -1.66 15.12
CA PRO A 50 16.93 -2.53 15.35
C PRO A 50 16.60 -3.95 14.92
N ALA A 51 17.53 -4.58 14.21
CA ALA A 51 17.41 -5.98 13.84
C ALA A 51 17.18 -6.83 15.09
N ALA A 52 16.30 -7.82 15.00
CA ALA A 52 16.11 -8.77 16.09
C ALA A 52 17.42 -9.53 16.38
N GLU A 53 17.77 -9.72 17.65
CA GLU A 53 18.84 -10.61 18.03
C GLU A 53 18.50 -12.04 17.60
N GLU A 54 19.51 -12.86 17.33
CA GLU A 54 19.31 -14.25 16.88
C GLU A 54 18.45 -15.02 17.90
N GLY A 55 17.26 -15.46 17.47
CA GLY A 55 16.26 -16.13 18.31
C GLY A 55 15.24 -15.22 19.01
N GLN A 56 15.32 -13.91 18.84
CA GLN A 56 14.26 -12.97 19.20
C GLN A 56 13.53 -12.48 17.93
N TRP A 57 12.21 -12.57 17.97
CA TRP A 57 11.39 -11.98 16.92
C TRP A 57 11.24 -10.48 17.17
N PRO A 58 11.22 -9.63 16.14
CA PRO A 58 11.03 -8.20 16.33
C PRO A 58 9.60 -7.83 16.79
N PHE A 59 8.70 -8.80 16.79
CA PHE A 59 7.29 -8.67 17.14
C PHE A 59 6.90 -9.69 18.20
N ASP A 60 5.95 -9.32 19.04
CA ASP A 60 5.41 -10.12 20.14
C ASP A 60 3.95 -10.55 19.93
N ASP A 61 3.45 -10.43 18.71
CA ASP A 61 2.09 -10.85 18.34
C ASP A 61 1.86 -12.32 18.68
N PRO A 62 0.86 -12.63 19.52
CA PRO A 62 0.61 -14.00 19.99
C PRO A 62 0.20 -14.96 18.86
N MET A 63 -0.23 -14.44 17.71
CA MET A 63 -0.63 -15.24 16.54
C MET A 63 0.45 -15.31 15.46
N LEU A 64 1.61 -14.68 15.65
CA LEU A 64 2.71 -14.68 14.68
C LEU A 64 3.10 -16.10 14.23
N SER A 65 3.10 -17.08 15.14
CA SER A 65 3.41 -18.48 14.82
C SER A 65 2.41 -19.15 13.87
N GLN A 66 1.23 -18.57 13.69
CA GLN A 66 0.19 -19.08 12.77
C GLN A 66 0.32 -18.45 11.38
N GLN A 67 1.16 -17.45 11.21
CA GLN A 67 1.42 -16.78 9.94
C GLN A 67 2.49 -17.53 9.15
N TRP A 68 2.15 -18.74 8.71
CA TRP A 68 3.04 -19.66 8.01
C TRP A 68 3.70 -19.09 6.76
N HIS A 69 3.08 -18.10 6.15
CA HIS A 69 3.63 -17.43 4.97
C HIS A 69 4.85 -16.56 5.29
N TYR A 70 5.04 -16.16 6.55
CA TYR A 70 6.24 -15.47 7.00
C TYR A 70 7.36 -16.46 7.36
N TYR A 71 6.99 -17.56 8.03
CA TYR A 71 7.91 -18.61 8.41
C TYR A 71 7.14 -19.93 8.58
N ASN A 72 7.51 -20.92 7.77
CA ASN A 72 6.89 -22.23 7.77
C ASN A 72 7.87 -23.31 8.23
N ASP A 73 7.70 -23.79 9.44
CA ASP A 73 8.49 -24.89 10.01
C ASP A 73 7.93 -26.28 9.68
N GLY A 74 6.82 -26.38 8.92
CA GLY A 74 6.15 -27.61 8.53
C GLY A 74 5.24 -28.21 9.61
N THR A 75 5.00 -27.49 10.72
CA THR A 75 4.09 -27.98 11.79
C THR A 75 2.63 -27.83 11.42
N ILE A 76 2.31 -26.93 10.50
CA ILE A 76 0.93 -26.74 10.00
C ILE A 76 0.62 -27.84 8.98
N SER A 77 -0.43 -28.63 9.25
CA SER A 77 -0.83 -29.73 8.40
C SER A 77 -1.09 -29.31 6.94
N GLY A 78 -0.43 -30.00 6.02
CA GLY A 78 -0.55 -29.74 4.58
C GLY A 78 0.42 -28.72 4.04
N THR A 79 1.31 -28.17 4.87
CA THR A 79 2.39 -27.29 4.44
C THR A 79 3.73 -28.05 4.36
N GLU A 80 4.68 -27.49 3.63
CA GLU A 80 6.05 -27.98 3.54
C GLU A 80 7.00 -26.99 4.19
N ALA A 81 7.87 -27.46 5.07
CA ALA A 81 8.84 -26.62 5.77
C ALA A 81 9.70 -25.83 4.79
N GLY A 82 9.86 -24.53 5.02
CA GLY A 82 10.63 -23.62 4.18
C GLY A 82 9.88 -23.15 2.92
N ALA A 83 8.63 -23.55 2.73
CA ALA A 83 7.77 -22.98 1.69
C ALA A 83 7.10 -21.69 2.21
N ASP A 84 7.85 -20.61 2.32
CA ASP A 84 7.46 -19.33 2.89
C ASP A 84 8.24 -18.16 2.27
N MET A 85 8.03 -16.94 2.75
CA MET A 85 8.75 -15.75 2.31
C MET A 85 10.12 -15.56 2.99
N ASN A 86 10.46 -16.42 3.94
CA ASN A 86 11.69 -16.32 4.76
C ASN A 86 11.85 -14.93 5.40
N LEU A 87 10.74 -14.36 5.85
CA LEU A 87 10.71 -12.98 6.32
C LEU A 87 11.48 -12.81 7.63
N PHE A 88 11.59 -13.86 8.42
CA PHE A 88 12.37 -13.85 9.65
C PHE A 88 13.88 -13.61 9.41
N GLU A 89 14.42 -14.06 8.28
CA GLU A 89 15.78 -13.69 7.87
C GLU A 89 15.85 -12.22 7.41
N GLY A 90 14.79 -11.73 6.75
CA GLY A 90 14.68 -10.31 6.37
C GLY A 90 14.67 -9.40 7.61
N TRP A 91 13.92 -9.77 8.63
CA TRP A 91 13.82 -9.01 9.89
C TRP A 91 15.11 -8.95 10.71
N LYS A 92 16.07 -9.84 10.45
CA LYS A 92 17.44 -9.69 11.01
C LYS A 92 18.17 -8.47 10.45
N THR A 93 17.72 -7.95 9.32
CA THR A 93 18.29 -6.76 8.68
C THR A 93 17.50 -5.51 9.03
N THR A 94 16.17 -5.58 8.95
CA THR A 94 15.25 -4.48 9.26
C THR A 94 13.85 -5.03 9.46
N ALA A 95 13.10 -4.43 10.38
CA ALA A 95 11.66 -4.64 10.53
C ALA A 95 10.82 -3.55 9.83
N GLY A 96 11.43 -2.76 8.96
CA GLY A 96 10.78 -1.67 8.24
C GLY A 96 11.13 -0.30 8.78
N SER A 97 10.43 0.72 8.33
CA SER A 97 10.57 2.10 8.78
C SER A 97 9.24 2.84 8.61
N PRO A 98 8.80 3.64 9.57
CA PRO A 98 7.60 4.47 9.43
C PRO A 98 7.74 5.55 8.35
N ALA A 99 8.96 5.82 7.86
CA ALA A 99 9.18 6.70 6.71
C ALA A 99 8.77 6.08 5.37
N VAL A 100 8.51 4.76 5.33
CA VAL A 100 8.07 4.07 4.11
C VAL A 100 6.55 3.99 4.09
N ILE A 101 5.93 4.80 3.23
CA ILE A 101 4.48 4.80 3.05
C ILE A 101 4.11 3.78 1.98
N VAL A 102 3.21 2.85 2.32
CA VAL A 102 2.67 1.85 1.40
C VAL A 102 1.21 2.15 1.12
N ALA A 103 0.84 2.33 -0.14
CA ALA A 103 -0.55 2.49 -0.54
C ALA A 103 -1.20 1.13 -0.79
N VAL A 104 -2.26 0.83 -0.04
CA VAL A 104 -3.11 -0.34 -0.24
C VAL A 104 -4.32 0.08 -1.08
N THR A 105 -4.29 -0.25 -2.37
CA THR A 105 -5.41 0.05 -3.30
C THR A 105 -6.32 -1.17 -3.39
N ASP A 106 -7.33 -1.20 -2.53
CA ASP A 106 -8.16 -2.37 -2.30
C ASP A 106 -9.63 -1.99 -2.05
N SER A 107 -10.43 -2.91 -1.55
CA SER A 107 -11.86 -2.72 -1.27
C SER A 107 -12.15 -1.73 -0.13
N GLY A 108 -11.19 -1.52 0.77
CA GLY A 108 -11.26 -0.67 1.96
C GLY A 108 -10.47 -1.29 3.12
N VAL A 109 -10.14 -0.48 4.13
CA VAL A 109 -9.32 -0.89 5.27
C VAL A 109 -9.99 -0.44 6.56
N GLN A 110 -10.05 -1.31 7.56
CA GLN A 110 -10.40 -0.93 8.92
C GLN A 110 -9.19 -0.25 9.57
N PHE A 111 -9.05 1.05 9.32
CA PHE A 111 -7.88 1.85 9.76
C PHE A 111 -7.78 1.97 11.29
N ASP A 112 -8.85 1.72 12.03
CA ASP A 112 -8.91 1.71 13.49
C ASP A 112 -8.75 0.30 14.11
N HIS A 113 -8.37 -0.71 13.29
CA HIS A 113 -8.06 -2.05 13.79
C HIS A 113 -6.90 -1.99 14.78
N GLU A 114 -6.96 -2.77 15.86
CA GLU A 114 -5.96 -2.75 16.95
C GLU A 114 -4.53 -3.02 16.47
N ASP A 115 -4.35 -3.84 15.43
CA ASP A 115 -3.03 -4.15 14.86
C ASP A 115 -2.59 -3.16 13.78
N LEU A 116 -3.47 -2.31 13.27
CA LEU A 116 -3.16 -1.39 12.17
C LEU A 116 -3.07 0.07 12.60
N ALA A 117 -3.87 0.47 13.58
CA ALA A 117 -4.06 1.88 13.92
C ALA A 117 -2.76 2.63 14.22
N ALA A 118 -1.76 1.95 14.82
CA ALA A 118 -0.46 2.55 15.14
C ALA A 118 0.42 2.78 13.90
N ASN A 119 0.18 2.04 12.81
CA ASN A 119 0.98 2.07 11.59
C ASN A 119 0.26 2.73 10.41
N MET A 120 -0.97 3.21 10.62
CA MET A 120 -1.71 3.91 9.58
C MET A 120 -1.07 5.26 9.28
N TRP A 121 -0.84 5.51 7.98
CA TRP A 121 -0.50 6.86 7.54
C TRP A 121 -1.70 7.79 7.75
N VAL A 122 -1.41 9.01 8.19
CA VAL A 122 -2.41 10.05 8.43
C VAL A 122 -2.04 11.31 7.66
N ASN A 123 -3.00 11.88 6.92
CA ASN A 123 -2.88 13.22 6.38
C ASN A 123 -3.11 14.23 7.51
N GLU A 124 -2.02 14.70 8.11
CA GLU A 124 -2.07 15.63 9.26
C GLU A 124 -2.68 16.99 8.91
N ALA A 125 -2.61 17.42 7.65
CA ALA A 125 -3.23 18.66 7.22
C ALA A 125 -4.75 18.55 7.28
N GLU A 126 -5.29 17.46 6.78
CA GLU A 126 -6.73 17.19 6.79
C GLU A 126 -7.23 16.84 8.20
N LEU A 127 -6.47 16.05 8.98
CA LEU A 127 -6.85 15.70 10.35
C LEU A 127 -6.99 16.94 11.26
N ASN A 128 -6.10 17.91 11.11
CA ASN A 128 -6.07 19.14 11.92
C ASN A 128 -6.73 20.32 11.22
N GLY A 129 -7.27 20.11 10.03
CA GLY A 129 -7.85 21.10 9.15
C GLY A 129 -9.32 21.41 9.46
N THR A 130 -10.03 21.86 8.44
CA THR A 130 -11.43 22.26 8.52
C THR A 130 -12.29 21.24 7.80
N GLU A 131 -13.21 20.60 8.49
CA GLU A 131 -14.14 19.64 7.88
C GLU A 131 -14.80 20.18 6.60
N GLY A 132 -14.71 19.41 5.52
CA GLY A 132 -15.25 19.76 4.21
C GLY A 132 -14.37 20.70 3.37
N VAL A 133 -13.12 20.91 3.78
CA VAL A 133 -12.13 21.73 3.07
C VAL A 133 -10.93 20.85 2.71
N ASP A 134 -10.38 21.03 1.54
CA ASP A 134 -9.08 20.47 1.12
C ASP A 134 -7.99 21.38 1.67
N ASP A 135 -7.47 21.06 2.86
CA ASP A 135 -6.56 21.93 3.60
C ASP A 135 -5.11 21.87 3.08
N ASP A 136 -4.71 20.81 2.37
CA ASP A 136 -3.38 20.68 1.78
C ASP A 136 -3.34 20.99 0.27
N GLY A 137 -4.51 21.18 -0.36
CA GLY A 137 -4.64 21.54 -1.77
C GLY A 137 -4.31 20.41 -2.73
N ASN A 138 -4.43 19.14 -2.29
CA ASN A 138 -4.13 17.97 -3.09
C ASN A 138 -5.28 17.56 -4.03
N GLY A 139 -6.47 18.13 -3.86
CA GLY A 139 -7.68 17.86 -4.63
C GLY A 139 -8.63 16.85 -3.97
N TYR A 140 -8.35 16.42 -2.75
CA TYR A 140 -9.14 15.42 -2.01
C TYR A 140 -9.53 15.99 -0.64
N VAL A 141 -10.82 16.22 -0.44
CA VAL A 141 -11.37 16.82 0.80
C VAL A 141 -11.45 15.76 1.90
N ASP A 142 -10.94 16.06 3.10
CA ASP A 142 -10.98 15.17 4.26
C ASP A 142 -10.39 13.78 3.99
N ASP A 143 -9.29 13.67 3.22
CA ASP A 143 -8.63 12.40 2.90
C ASP A 143 -7.68 11.92 4.00
N ILE A 144 -8.10 12.01 5.25
CA ILE A 144 -7.30 11.77 6.47
C ILE A 144 -6.52 10.43 6.42
N TYR A 145 -7.18 9.35 5.98
CA TYR A 145 -6.59 8.00 5.89
C TYR A 145 -6.49 7.49 4.45
N GLY A 146 -6.79 8.34 3.45
CA GLY A 146 -6.81 8.02 2.05
C GLY A 146 -8.14 8.36 1.38
N TRP A 147 -8.39 7.82 0.18
CA TRP A 147 -9.49 8.23 -0.67
C TRP A 147 -10.34 7.07 -1.19
N ASN A 148 -11.64 7.21 -1.12
CA ASN A 148 -12.61 6.28 -1.69
C ASN A 148 -12.96 6.72 -3.12
N PHE A 149 -12.28 6.17 -4.10
CA PHE A 149 -12.47 6.49 -5.52
C PHE A 149 -13.84 6.08 -6.07
N VAL A 150 -14.53 5.15 -5.44
CA VAL A 150 -15.88 4.73 -5.87
C VAL A 150 -16.94 5.71 -5.43
N ARG A 151 -16.77 6.29 -4.24
CA ARG A 151 -17.73 7.24 -3.64
C ARG A 151 -17.28 8.69 -3.78
N ASP A 152 -16.08 8.90 -4.30
CA ASP A 152 -15.45 10.22 -4.43
C ASP A 152 -15.45 11.00 -3.10
N SER A 153 -14.88 10.39 -2.06
CA SER A 153 -14.87 10.94 -0.70
C SER A 153 -13.72 10.41 0.15
N GLY A 154 -13.30 11.16 1.17
CA GLY A 154 -12.34 10.75 2.20
C GLY A 154 -12.85 9.64 3.16
N THR A 155 -14.11 9.20 3.02
CA THR A 155 -14.66 8.14 3.86
C THR A 155 -14.17 6.78 3.42
N ILE A 156 -13.26 6.18 4.17
CA ILE A 156 -12.82 4.81 3.98
C ILE A 156 -13.81 3.85 4.65
N VAL A 157 -14.24 2.84 3.91
CA VAL A 157 -15.16 1.81 4.41
C VAL A 157 -14.34 0.61 4.85
N PRO A 158 -14.53 0.09 6.08
CA PRO A 158 -13.90 -1.15 6.52
C PRO A 158 -14.36 -2.33 5.66
N GLU A 159 -13.40 -3.08 5.10
CA GLU A 159 -13.65 -4.29 4.33
C GLU A 159 -12.61 -5.36 4.67
N ASP A 160 -13.05 -6.61 4.78
CA ASP A 160 -12.22 -7.71 5.26
C ASP A 160 -10.97 -7.92 4.40
N HIS A 161 -11.10 -7.90 3.07
CA HIS A 161 -10.00 -8.17 2.16
C HIS A 161 -8.89 -7.11 2.28
N GLY A 162 -9.22 -5.85 2.12
CA GLY A 162 -8.23 -4.76 2.21
C GLY A 162 -7.62 -4.64 3.61
N THR A 163 -8.38 -4.92 4.67
CA THR A 163 -7.86 -4.97 6.05
C THR A 163 -6.83 -6.08 6.21
N HIS A 164 -7.12 -7.28 5.70
CA HIS A 164 -6.18 -8.40 5.73
C HIS A 164 -4.91 -8.13 4.92
N VAL A 165 -5.03 -7.51 3.74
CA VAL A 165 -3.87 -7.10 2.93
C VAL A 165 -3.03 -6.07 3.67
N ALA A 166 -3.65 -5.05 4.28
CA ALA A 166 -2.95 -4.06 5.09
C ALA A 166 -2.24 -4.70 6.29
N GLY A 167 -2.88 -5.67 6.96
CA GLY A 167 -2.28 -6.43 8.06
C GLY A 167 -1.05 -7.22 7.63
N THR A 168 -1.07 -7.82 6.45
CA THR A 168 0.12 -8.51 5.89
C THR A 168 1.29 -7.56 5.65
N VAL A 169 1.02 -6.27 5.42
CA VAL A 169 2.05 -5.26 5.13
C VAL A 169 2.59 -4.62 6.41
N ALA A 170 1.73 -4.35 7.40
CA ALA A 170 2.06 -3.39 8.45
C ALA A 170 1.42 -3.66 9.83
N ALA A 171 0.86 -4.86 10.08
CA ALA A 171 0.38 -5.22 11.42
C ALA A 171 1.51 -5.69 12.32
#